data_f1aea323e496ba92c8e4376a3ea1d987
#
_entry.id   f1aea323e496ba92c8e4376a3ea1d987
#
_cell.length_a   1.000
_cell.length_b   1.000
_cell.length_c   1.000
_cell.angle_alpha   90.00
_cell.angle_beta   90.00
_cell.angle_gamma   90.00
#
_symmetry.space_group_name_H-M   'P 1'
#
loop_
_entity.id
_entity.type
_entity.pdbx_description
1 polymer ?
#
loop_
_entity_poly.entity_id
_entity_poly.type
_entity_poly.pdbx_seq_one_letter_code
_entity_poly.pdbx_strand_id
1 'polypeptide(L)'
;MLPQILTLFLIVSFTTSDALLSQPLTVRWRYESPVTLNLTPAFDNERIYVPLAGGTIVALKAKDGQLYWRSDMGGELSASPVADETSIYVASETKVAPNETQKPSGALRALGREGGVTQWLTPLVRPLRGALTLSGGKIFAGGSDGRAYAFDKRTGGVLWSIPYALVFSGQPVVKSGRVYLGSEDGTLLALDEATGRLLWRYRTKGAIHGPVAVNDQYVFFGSGDGYIYALSADKGKMKWQKRTGAGVESVVLAGDSLLAASLDNFAYLLNLHGKMLWKKLLPGRISAQPLTVEQTALFTPLSSSEGVVLGLKDGKQVNTLTAGEELTSSASPIIVGDAVILTTEHGLLAFARPTESISKDQRY
;
A
#
# COMPACT_ATOMS: atom_id res chain seq x y z
N MET A 1 -58.22 35.56 1.95
CA MET A 1 -56.81 35.76 2.35
C MET A 1 -56.17 34.40 2.64
N LEU A 2 -55.49 33.84 1.66
CA LEU A 2 -54.67 32.62 1.86
C LEU A 2 -53.20 33.05 2.14
N PRO A 3 -52.51 32.44 3.09
CA PRO A 3 -51.09 32.71 3.30
C PRO A 3 -50.24 31.96 2.27
N GLN A 4 -49.40 32.71 1.58
CA GLN A 4 -48.36 32.15 0.73
C GLN A 4 -47.29 31.49 1.62
N ILE A 5 -47.10 30.17 1.45
CA ILE A 5 -45.99 29.42 2.04
C ILE A 5 -44.77 29.65 1.16
N LEU A 6 -43.80 30.40 1.68
CA LEU A 6 -42.51 30.63 1.06
C LEU A 6 -41.66 29.40 1.31
N THR A 7 -41.56 28.53 0.31
CA THR A 7 -40.67 27.35 0.38
C THR A 7 -39.23 27.82 0.13
N LEU A 8 -38.45 27.88 1.20
CA LEU A 8 -37.01 28.18 1.15
C LEU A 8 -36.29 26.94 0.60
N PHE A 9 -35.91 26.96 -0.67
CA PHE A 9 -35.00 25.96 -1.23
C PHE A 9 -33.61 26.21 -0.66
N LEU A 10 -33.20 25.34 0.28
CA LEU A 10 -31.82 25.27 0.73
C LEU A 10 -31.00 24.67 -0.44
N ILE A 11 -30.34 25.53 -1.21
CA ILE A 11 -29.34 25.10 -2.18
C ILE A 11 -28.14 24.60 -1.35
N VAL A 12 -28.09 23.29 -1.10
CA VAL A 12 -26.86 22.63 -0.64
C VAL A 12 -25.90 22.67 -1.83
N SER A 13 -25.05 23.68 -1.84
CA SER A 13 -23.89 23.70 -2.73
C SER A 13 -23.02 22.51 -2.33
N PHE A 14 -23.12 21.40 -3.06
CA PHE A 14 -22.06 20.41 -3.09
C PHE A 14 -20.84 21.11 -3.68
N THR A 15 -19.97 21.62 -2.82
CA THR A 15 -18.61 21.95 -3.23
C THR A 15 -18.03 20.64 -3.75
N THR A 16 -17.78 20.58 -5.06
CA THR A 16 -16.92 19.56 -5.64
C THR A 16 -15.66 19.55 -4.80
N SER A 17 -15.38 18.44 -4.09
CA SER A 17 -14.13 18.32 -3.35
C SER A 17 -13.04 18.32 -4.43
N ASP A 18 -12.39 19.46 -4.61
CA ASP A 18 -11.20 19.52 -5.46
C ASP A 18 -10.27 18.42 -5.00
N ALA A 19 -9.84 17.56 -5.93
CA ALA A 19 -9.02 16.40 -5.62
C ALA A 19 -7.83 16.80 -4.75
N LEU A 20 -7.63 16.11 -3.64
CA LEU A 20 -6.59 16.46 -2.65
C LEU A 20 -5.22 16.68 -3.32
N LEU A 21 -4.83 15.79 -4.23
CA LEU A 21 -3.51 15.81 -4.86
C LEU A 21 -3.34 16.94 -5.90
N SER A 22 -4.41 17.53 -6.44
CA SER A 22 -4.31 18.62 -7.44
C SER A 22 -4.17 20.00 -6.80
N GLN A 23 -4.38 20.11 -5.50
CA GLN A 23 -4.23 21.36 -4.75
C GLN A 23 -2.81 21.53 -4.22
N PRO A 24 -2.34 22.75 -3.97
CA PRO A 24 -1.08 22.98 -3.28
C PRO A 24 -1.11 22.31 -1.90
N LEU A 25 -0.13 21.45 -1.65
CA LEU A 25 0.05 20.78 -0.37
C LEU A 25 1.38 21.23 0.25
N THR A 26 1.37 21.48 1.54
CA THR A 26 2.54 21.82 2.33
C THR A 26 2.76 20.84 3.45
N VAL A 27 3.99 20.71 3.93
CA VAL A 27 4.29 19.85 5.09
C VAL A 27 3.57 20.42 6.31
N ARG A 28 2.62 19.66 6.84
CA ARG A 28 1.88 19.97 8.07
C ARG A 28 2.69 19.58 9.29
N TRP A 29 3.31 18.40 9.26
CA TRP A 29 4.17 17.87 10.31
C TRP A 29 5.18 16.86 9.74
N ARG A 30 6.24 16.66 10.53
CA ARG A 30 7.29 15.67 10.29
C ARG A 30 7.42 14.79 11.53
N TYR A 31 7.59 13.49 11.32
CA TYR A 31 8.06 12.56 12.33
C TYR A 31 9.47 12.10 11.95
N GLU A 32 10.44 12.36 12.82
CA GLU A 32 11.82 11.91 12.61
C GLU A 32 12.05 10.56 13.26
N SER A 33 12.59 9.63 12.50
CA SER A 33 12.93 8.29 12.95
C SER A 33 14.46 8.13 12.98
N PRO A 34 15.00 7.57 14.07
CA PRO A 34 16.43 7.27 14.15
C PRO A 34 16.84 6.05 13.30
N VAL A 35 15.88 5.37 12.68
CA VAL A 35 16.06 4.15 11.90
C VAL A 35 15.27 4.21 10.60
N THR A 36 15.78 3.53 9.58
CA THR A 36 15.17 3.50 8.24
C THR A 36 13.78 2.85 8.25
N LEU A 37 12.90 3.37 7.40
CA LEU A 37 11.54 2.91 7.20
C LEU A 37 11.41 2.27 5.81
N ASN A 38 11.29 0.95 5.76
CA ASN A 38 11.19 0.20 4.50
C ASN A 38 9.82 -0.47 4.28
N LEU A 39 9.00 -0.52 5.32
CA LEU A 39 7.67 -1.11 5.27
C LEU A 39 6.62 0.00 5.20
N THR A 40 5.57 -0.22 4.44
CA THR A 40 4.43 0.71 4.37
C THR A 40 3.72 0.75 5.72
N PRO A 41 3.51 1.95 6.31
CA PRO A 41 2.76 2.09 7.55
C PRO A 41 1.30 1.64 7.40
N ALA A 42 0.75 1.03 8.46
CA ALA A 42 -0.69 0.86 8.58
C ALA A 42 -1.33 2.14 9.11
N PHE A 43 -2.63 2.28 8.93
CA PHE A 43 -3.35 3.45 9.41
C PHE A 43 -4.83 3.16 9.66
N ASP A 44 -5.43 3.98 10.48
CA ASP A 44 -6.87 4.14 10.61
C ASP A 44 -7.24 5.64 10.42
N ASN A 45 -8.46 6.03 10.73
CA ASN A 45 -8.90 7.41 10.51
C ASN A 45 -8.18 8.46 11.38
N GLU A 46 -7.53 8.05 12.47
CA GLU A 46 -6.94 8.96 13.48
C GLU A 46 -5.45 8.75 13.69
N ARG A 47 -4.91 7.58 13.31
CA ARG A 47 -3.55 7.15 13.66
C ARG A 47 -2.82 6.53 12.49
N ILE A 48 -1.49 6.65 12.57
CA ILE A 48 -0.55 6.01 11.65
C ILE A 48 0.33 5.09 12.48
N TYR A 49 0.43 3.83 12.08
CA TYR A 49 1.20 2.79 12.75
C TYR A 49 2.45 2.51 11.94
N VAL A 50 3.57 3.01 12.45
CA VAL A 50 4.84 3.06 11.73
C VAL A 50 5.74 1.90 12.14
N PRO A 51 6.03 0.97 11.22
CA PRO A 51 6.96 -0.11 11.46
C PRO A 51 8.40 0.41 11.37
N LEU A 52 9.13 0.38 12.48
CA LEU A 52 10.52 0.81 12.56
C LEU A 52 11.46 -0.41 12.47
N ALA A 53 12.62 -0.24 11.82
CA ALA A 53 13.69 -1.20 11.90
C ALA A 53 14.08 -1.44 13.37
N GLY A 54 14.52 -2.67 13.69
CA GLY A 54 14.81 -3.06 15.08
C GLY A 54 13.60 -3.63 15.82
N GLY A 55 12.42 -3.73 15.17
CA GLY A 55 11.27 -4.45 15.70
C GLY A 55 10.34 -3.62 16.58
N THR A 56 10.40 -2.33 16.45
CA THR A 56 9.47 -1.42 17.13
C THR A 56 8.34 -1.01 16.18
N ILE A 57 7.12 -0.92 16.69
CA ILE A 57 6.03 -0.21 16.03
C ILE A 57 5.62 0.98 16.90
N VAL A 58 5.39 2.12 16.27
CA VAL A 58 4.90 3.32 16.95
C VAL A 58 3.56 3.74 16.35
N ALA A 59 2.65 4.21 17.20
CA ALA A 59 1.44 4.87 16.77
C ALA A 59 1.61 6.38 16.87
N LEU A 60 1.34 7.08 15.78
CA LEU A 60 1.36 8.53 15.72
C LEU A 60 -0.07 9.04 15.51
N LYS A 61 -0.39 10.19 16.08
CA LYS A 61 -1.63 10.90 15.77
C LYS A 61 -1.55 11.42 14.33
N ALA A 62 -2.52 11.08 13.49
CA ALA A 62 -2.54 11.52 12.08
C ALA A 62 -2.60 13.04 11.92
N LYS A 63 -3.21 13.75 12.90
CA LYS A 63 -3.41 15.19 12.87
C LYS A 63 -2.11 16.00 12.96
N ASP A 64 -1.19 15.59 13.84
CA ASP A 64 -0.02 16.39 14.22
C ASP A 64 1.29 15.60 14.32
N GLY A 65 1.29 14.30 14.03
CA GLY A 65 2.47 13.42 14.07
C GLY A 65 2.99 13.11 15.47
N GLN A 66 2.28 13.54 16.53
CA GLN A 66 2.71 13.26 17.90
C GLN A 66 2.65 11.77 18.21
N LEU A 67 3.66 11.29 18.94
CA LEU A 67 3.70 9.91 19.43
C LEU A 67 2.52 9.65 20.37
N TYR A 68 1.75 8.59 20.07
CA TYR A 68 0.66 8.15 20.91
C TYR A 68 1.09 7.01 21.85
N TRP A 69 1.68 5.95 21.25
CA TRP A 69 2.30 4.85 21.99
C TRP A 69 3.41 4.19 21.17
N ARG A 70 4.25 3.40 21.84
CA ARG A 70 5.32 2.60 21.26
C ARG A 70 5.24 1.17 21.80
N SER A 71 5.48 0.18 20.95
CA SER A 71 5.51 -1.23 21.32
C SER A 71 6.68 -1.95 20.64
N ASP A 72 7.39 -2.78 21.40
CA ASP A 72 8.52 -3.59 20.92
C ASP A 72 8.04 -5.02 20.65
N MET A 73 8.37 -5.53 19.47
CA MET A 73 7.98 -6.89 19.05
C MET A 73 9.00 -7.96 19.43
N GLY A 74 10.14 -7.57 19.99
CA GLY A 74 11.21 -8.50 20.38
C GLY A 74 12.00 -9.09 19.23
N GLY A 75 11.83 -8.57 18.01
CA GLY A 75 12.49 -9.03 16.78
C GLY A 75 12.22 -8.06 15.63
N GLU A 76 12.80 -8.28 14.44
CA GLU A 76 12.57 -7.40 13.30
C GLU A 76 11.13 -7.51 12.77
N LEU A 77 10.58 -6.42 12.24
CA LEU A 77 9.31 -6.44 11.52
C LEU A 77 9.53 -7.04 10.12
N SER A 78 8.73 -8.03 9.75
CA SER A 78 8.99 -8.88 8.60
C SER A 78 8.03 -8.68 7.43
N ALA A 79 6.93 -7.96 7.65
CA ALA A 79 5.94 -7.60 6.64
C ALA A 79 5.27 -6.27 7.00
N SER A 80 4.80 -5.54 5.98
CA SER A 80 4.00 -4.33 6.21
C SER A 80 2.75 -4.66 7.01
N PRO A 81 2.49 -3.93 8.11
CA PRO A 81 1.34 -4.17 8.97
C PRO A 81 0.03 -3.73 8.31
N VAL A 82 -1.08 -4.18 8.87
CA VAL A 82 -2.42 -3.67 8.55
C VAL A 82 -3.18 -3.37 9.84
N ALA A 83 -4.14 -2.46 9.75
CA ALA A 83 -4.95 -2.06 10.89
C ALA A 83 -6.45 -2.10 10.54
N ASP A 84 -7.28 -2.29 11.56
CA ASP A 84 -8.70 -2.01 11.50
C ASP A 84 -9.09 -1.08 12.68
N GLU A 85 -10.38 -0.92 12.92
CA GLU A 85 -10.90 -0.01 13.94
C GLU A 85 -10.51 -0.41 15.37
N THR A 86 -10.07 -1.63 15.60
CA THR A 86 -9.81 -2.19 16.94
C THR A 86 -8.37 -2.61 17.18
N SER A 87 -7.68 -3.03 16.13
CA SER A 87 -6.40 -3.72 16.25
C SER A 87 -5.45 -3.42 15.10
N ILE A 88 -4.17 -3.57 15.39
CA ILE A 88 -3.09 -3.56 14.42
C ILE A 88 -2.49 -4.96 14.34
N TYR A 89 -2.35 -5.48 13.13
CA TYR A 89 -1.80 -6.80 12.87
C TYR A 89 -0.37 -6.66 12.37
N VAL A 90 0.57 -7.29 13.06
CA VAL A 90 2.01 -7.10 12.87
C VAL A 90 2.69 -8.45 12.74
N ALA A 91 3.50 -8.59 11.69
CA ALA A 91 4.38 -9.73 11.52
C ALA A 91 5.81 -9.39 11.93
N SER A 92 6.45 -10.27 12.67
CA SER A 92 7.83 -10.12 13.13
C SER A 92 8.64 -11.40 12.95
N GLU A 93 9.96 -11.27 13.00
CA GLU A 93 10.90 -12.39 12.98
C GLU A 93 11.93 -12.27 14.10
N THR A 94 12.45 -13.42 14.57
CA THR A 94 13.52 -13.44 15.55
C THR A 94 14.82 -12.93 14.96
N LYS A 95 15.59 -12.18 15.73
CA LYS A 95 16.97 -11.82 15.36
C LYS A 95 17.83 -13.09 15.43
N VAL A 96 18.55 -13.36 14.36
CA VAL A 96 19.52 -14.45 14.27
C VAL A 96 20.90 -13.83 14.07
N ALA A 97 21.87 -14.25 14.88
CA ALA A 97 23.23 -13.73 14.75
C ALA A 97 23.83 -14.13 13.39
N PRO A 98 24.71 -13.30 12.78
CA PRO A 98 25.27 -13.55 11.46
C PRO A 98 26.00 -14.90 11.31
N ASN A 99 26.46 -15.48 12.42
CA ASN A 99 27.21 -16.75 12.45
C ASN A 99 26.33 -17.96 12.81
N GLU A 100 25.04 -17.78 13.01
CA GLU A 100 24.12 -18.87 13.31
C GLU A 100 23.56 -19.50 12.04
N THR A 101 23.55 -20.83 12.00
CA THR A 101 22.92 -21.61 10.91
C THR A 101 21.41 -21.70 11.05
N GLN A 102 20.87 -21.27 12.20
CA GLN A 102 19.44 -21.27 12.47
C GLN A 102 18.72 -20.21 11.66
N LYS A 103 17.67 -20.61 10.95
CA LYS A 103 16.82 -19.65 10.22
C LYS A 103 15.85 -18.96 11.18
N PRO A 104 15.52 -17.68 10.95
CA PRO A 104 14.59 -16.96 11.85
C PRO A 104 13.24 -17.63 11.89
N SER A 105 12.66 -17.69 13.09
CA SER A 105 11.24 -17.99 13.29
C SER A 105 10.42 -16.72 13.15
N GLY A 106 9.11 -16.87 12.93
CA GLY A 106 8.19 -15.75 12.79
C GLY A 106 7.14 -15.67 13.89
N ALA A 107 6.44 -14.57 13.95
CA ALA A 107 5.22 -14.40 14.72
C ALA A 107 4.26 -13.45 14.02
N LEU A 108 2.97 -13.73 14.16
CA LEU A 108 1.89 -12.80 13.85
C LEU A 108 1.22 -12.37 15.16
N ARG A 109 0.98 -11.07 15.33
CA ARG A 109 0.35 -10.51 16.53
C ARG A 109 -0.79 -9.58 16.16
N ALA A 110 -1.80 -9.53 17.02
CA ALA A 110 -2.68 -8.37 17.08
C ALA A 110 -2.31 -7.52 18.29
N LEU A 111 -2.20 -6.22 18.05
CA LEU A 111 -1.99 -5.21 19.09
C LEU A 111 -3.27 -4.40 19.24
N GLY A 112 -3.63 -4.09 20.48
CA GLY A 112 -4.74 -3.20 20.77
C GLY A 112 -4.46 -1.77 20.29
N ARG A 113 -5.42 -1.17 19.62
CA ARG A 113 -5.32 0.16 19.02
C ARG A 113 -4.93 1.26 20.03
N GLU A 114 -5.44 1.17 21.26
CA GLU A 114 -5.29 2.23 22.26
C GLU A 114 -3.93 2.27 22.95
N GLY A 115 -3.26 1.13 23.09
CA GLY A 115 -2.00 1.07 23.86
C GLY A 115 -0.91 0.22 23.24
N GLY A 116 -1.12 -0.35 22.07
CA GLY A 116 -0.13 -1.23 21.42
C GLY A 116 0.13 -2.53 22.20
N VAL A 117 -0.77 -2.91 23.13
CA VAL A 117 -0.64 -4.13 23.93
C VAL A 117 -1.03 -5.33 23.09
N THR A 118 -0.23 -6.39 23.14
CA THR A 118 -0.52 -7.65 22.44
C THR A 118 -1.81 -8.28 22.98
N GLN A 119 -2.79 -8.47 22.11
CA GLN A 119 -4.06 -9.14 22.39
C GLN A 119 -3.94 -10.64 22.17
N TRP A 120 -3.29 -11.05 21.11
CA TRP A 120 -2.93 -12.43 20.82
C TRP A 120 -1.63 -12.51 20.02
N LEU A 121 -0.96 -13.67 20.08
CA LEU A 121 0.26 -13.97 19.36
C LEU A 121 0.18 -15.39 18.81
N THR A 122 0.49 -15.53 17.51
CA THR A 122 0.60 -16.81 16.82
C THR A 122 2.05 -17.03 16.39
N PRO A 123 2.77 -17.96 17.01
CA PRO A 123 4.13 -18.31 16.61
C PRO A 123 4.11 -19.03 15.24
N LEU A 124 5.11 -18.75 14.42
CA LEU A 124 5.29 -19.33 13.10
C LEU A 124 6.68 -19.93 12.96
N VAL A 125 6.79 -21.04 12.24
CA VAL A 125 8.08 -21.71 11.99
C VAL A 125 9.01 -20.80 11.17
N ARG A 126 8.43 -19.96 10.30
CA ARG A 126 9.16 -18.98 9.46
C ARG A 126 8.39 -17.66 9.44
N PRO A 127 9.09 -16.54 9.22
CA PRO A 127 8.44 -15.24 9.16
C PRO A 127 7.55 -15.09 7.92
N LEU A 128 6.52 -14.26 8.06
CA LEU A 128 5.73 -13.76 6.95
C LEU A 128 6.53 -12.68 6.20
N ARG A 129 6.24 -12.47 4.92
CA ARG A 129 6.95 -11.51 4.05
C ARG A 129 5.98 -10.65 3.25
N GLY A 130 6.51 -9.55 2.68
CA GLY A 130 5.77 -8.61 1.86
C GLY A 130 4.85 -7.74 2.71
N ALA A 131 3.55 -7.91 2.57
CA ALA A 131 2.56 -7.18 3.36
C ALA A 131 1.44 -8.12 3.81
N LEU A 132 0.82 -7.79 4.93
CA LEU A 132 -0.41 -8.43 5.37
C LEU A 132 -1.61 -7.85 4.60
N THR A 133 -2.68 -8.63 4.50
CA THR A 133 -3.95 -8.17 3.90
C THR A 133 -5.12 -8.59 4.78
N LEU A 134 -5.99 -7.63 5.10
CA LEU A 134 -7.25 -7.87 5.80
C LEU A 134 -8.40 -8.01 4.80
N SER A 135 -9.18 -9.05 4.91
CA SER A 135 -10.42 -9.22 4.17
C SER A 135 -11.37 -10.20 4.87
N GLY A 136 -12.65 -9.85 4.95
CA GLY A 136 -13.71 -10.77 5.43
C GLY A 136 -13.45 -11.37 6.83
N GLY A 137 -12.81 -10.65 7.74
CA GLY A 137 -12.47 -11.16 9.08
C GLY A 137 -11.24 -12.07 9.13
N LYS A 138 -10.46 -12.11 8.04
CA LYS A 138 -9.25 -12.91 7.91
C LYS A 138 -8.03 -12.04 7.62
N ILE A 139 -6.85 -12.55 7.96
CA ILE A 139 -5.55 -11.99 7.60
C ILE A 139 -4.88 -12.95 6.63
N PHE A 140 -4.45 -12.45 5.47
CA PHE A 140 -3.74 -13.22 4.45
C PHE A 140 -2.29 -12.79 4.36
N ALA A 141 -1.39 -13.75 4.16
CA ALA A 141 0.04 -13.49 4.03
C ALA A 141 0.77 -14.60 3.27
N GLY A 142 1.94 -14.26 2.72
CA GLY A 142 2.93 -15.22 2.25
C GLY A 142 4.01 -15.46 3.31
N GLY A 143 4.43 -16.70 3.49
CA GLY A 143 5.51 -17.08 4.40
C GLY A 143 6.83 -17.34 3.67
N SER A 144 7.95 -17.07 4.36
CA SER A 144 9.28 -17.44 3.84
C SER A 144 9.57 -18.93 3.87
N ASP A 145 8.64 -19.74 4.37
CA ASP A 145 8.62 -21.20 4.27
C ASP A 145 7.96 -21.72 2.98
N GLY A 146 7.57 -20.81 2.10
CA GLY A 146 6.89 -21.15 0.85
C GLY A 146 5.43 -21.50 0.99
N ARG A 147 4.80 -21.10 2.08
CA ARG A 147 3.38 -21.30 2.34
C ARG A 147 2.57 -20.03 2.16
N ALA A 148 1.36 -20.16 1.66
CA ALA A 148 0.34 -19.14 1.77
C ALA A 148 -0.52 -19.42 3.01
N TYR A 149 -0.91 -18.36 3.71
CA TYR A 149 -1.62 -18.42 4.98
C TYR A 149 -2.90 -17.62 4.98
N ALA A 150 -3.90 -18.11 5.71
CA ALA A 150 -5.01 -17.31 6.22
C ALA A 150 -5.18 -17.54 7.72
N PHE A 151 -5.37 -16.46 8.46
CA PHE A 151 -5.59 -16.46 9.90
C PHE A 151 -6.95 -15.84 10.21
N ASP A 152 -7.58 -16.31 11.27
CA ASP A 152 -8.72 -15.62 11.89
C ASP A 152 -8.23 -14.34 12.57
N LYS A 153 -8.74 -13.17 12.20
CA LYS A 153 -8.23 -11.90 12.72
C LYS A 153 -8.50 -11.68 14.21
N ARG A 154 -9.53 -12.33 14.74
CA ARG A 154 -9.95 -12.16 16.14
C ARG A 154 -9.14 -13.00 17.10
N THR A 155 -8.72 -14.20 16.68
CA THR A 155 -8.03 -15.17 17.53
C THR A 155 -6.57 -15.40 17.16
N GLY A 156 -6.15 -15.01 15.95
CA GLY A 156 -4.85 -15.37 15.38
C GLY A 156 -4.76 -16.81 14.92
N GLY A 157 -5.82 -17.61 15.08
CA GLY A 157 -5.83 -19.02 14.70
C GLY A 157 -5.62 -19.21 13.19
N VAL A 158 -4.79 -20.18 12.80
CA VAL A 158 -4.57 -20.55 11.40
C VAL A 158 -5.81 -21.21 10.84
N LEU A 159 -6.47 -20.57 9.89
CA LEU A 159 -7.62 -21.13 9.18
C LEU A 159 -7.18 -22.14 8.11
N TRP A 160 -6.15 -21.77 7.35
CA TRP A 160 -5.46 -22.66 6.44
C TRP A 160 -4.01 -22.21 6.21
N SER A 161 -3.17 -23.17 5.85
CA SER A 161 -1.75 -22.96 5.55
C SER A 161 -1.32 -24.00 4.51
N ILE A 162 -1.11 -23.55 3.26
CA ILE A 162 -0.87 -24.44 2.12
C ILE A 162 0.54 -24.22 1.56
N PRO A 163 1.37 -25.28 1.45
CA PRO A 163 2.70 -25.19 0.86
C PRO A 163 2.61 -25.10 -0.67
N TYR A 164 3.26 -24.08 -1.23
CA TYR A 164 3.45 -23.91 -2.67
C TYR A 164 4.91 -23.99 -3.09
N ALA A 165 5.83 -24.05 -2.12
CA ALA A 165 7.28 -24.05 -2.32
C ALA A 165 7.78 -22.82 -3.12
N LEU A 166 7.14 -21.66 -2.90
CA LEU A 166 7.43 -20.40 -3.57
C LEU A 166 7.92 -19.37 -2.55
N VAL A 167 8.85 -18.50 -2.94
CA VAL A 167 9.24 -17.35 -2.11
C VAL A 167 8.27 -16.22 -2.39
N PHE A 168 7.48 -15.84 -1.39
CA PHE A 168 6.52 -14.74 -1.48
C PHE A 168 7.13 -13.45 -0.94
N SER A 169 6.98 -12.37 -1.69
CA SER A 169 7.41 -11.01 -1.29
C SER A 169 6.31 -9.97 -1.54
N GLY A 170 5.32 -10.31 -2.34
CA GLY A 170 4.21 -9.43 -2.67
C GLY A 170 3.12 -9.41 -1.59
N GLN A 171 2.26 -8.40 -1.68
CA GLN A 171 1.04 -8.30 -0.88
C GLN A 171 -0.05 -9.20 -1.48
N PRO A 172 -0.71 -10.07 -0.70
CA PRO A 172 -1.91 -10.77 -1.14
C PRO A 172 -3.02 -9.78 -1.50
N VAL A 173 -3.77 -10.03 -2.55
CA VAL A 173 -4.96 -9.25 -2.92
C VAL A 173 -6.17 -10.16 -2.91
N VAL A 174 -7.23 -9.74 -2.22
CA VAL A 174 -8.47 -10.52 -2.09
C VAL A 174 -9.59 -9.85 -2.87
N LYS A 175 -10.20 -10.60 -3.79
CA LYS A 175 -11.34 -10.12 -4.58
C LYS A 175 -12.23 -11.32 -4.99
N SER A 176 -13.54 -11.17 -4.81
CA SER A 176 -14.55 -12.10 -5.30
C SER A 176 -14.26 -13.56 -4.90
N GLY A 177 -13.94 -13.81 -3.62
CA GLY A 177 -13.66 -15.14 -3.08
C GLY A 177 -12.32 -15.75 -3.51
N ARG A 178 -11.39 -14.95 -4.02
CA ARG A 178 -10.06 -15.38 -4.44
C ARG A 178 -8.96 -14.57 -3.76
N VAL A 179 -7.86 -15.25 -3.47
CA VAL A 179 -6.61 -14.62 -3.00
C VAL A 179 -5.58 -14.72 -4.12
N TYR A 180 -5.05 -13.59 -4.53
CA TYR A 180 -3.98 -13.51 -5.53
C TYR A 180 -2.66 -13.20 -4.84
N LEU A 181 -1.61 -13.96 -5.17
CA LEU A 181 -0.31 -13.84 -4.52
C LEU A 181 0.81 -14.06 -5.53
N GLY A 182 1.68 -13.05 -5.68
CA GLY A 182 2.88 -13.09 -6.52
C GLY A 182 4.08 -13.67 -5.79
N SER A 183 5.04 -14.23 -6.53
CA SER A 183 6.26 -14.80 -6.00
C SER A 183 7.52 -14.34 -6.74
N GLU A 184 8.68 -14.53 -6.10
CA GLU A 184 10.00 -14.19 -6.62
C GLU A 184 10.37 -14.97 -7.89
N ASP A 185 9.86 -16.17 -8.08
CA ASP A 185 10.11 -16.97 -9.29
C ASP A 185 9.22 -16.61 -10.47
N GLY A 186 8.39 -15.55 -10.32
CA GLY A 186 7.45 -15.07 -11.34
C GLY A 186 6.13 -15.83 -11.41
N THR A 187 5.80 -16.62 -10.40
CA THR A 187 4.51 -17.31 -10.35
C THR A 187 3.44 -16.43 -9.68
N LEU A 188 2.33 -16.20 -10.36
CA LEU A 188 1.10 -15.67 -9.77
C LEU A 188 0.17 -16.83 -9.44
N LEU A 189 -0.27 -16.90 -8.19
CA LEU A 189 -1.29 -17.85 -7.72
C LEU A 189 -2.64 -17.15 -7.60
N ALA A 190 -3.71 -17.84 -7.97
CA ALA A 190 -5.06 -17.53 -7.51
C ALA A 190 -5.56 -18.72 -6.68
N LEU A 191 -5.90 -18.43 -5.44
CA LEU A 191 -6.31 -19.39 -4.43
C LEU A 191 -7.77 -19.15 -4.06
N ASP A 192 -8.46 -20.20 -3.68
CA ASP A 192 -9.77 -20.10 -3.06
C ASP A 192 -9.64 -19.45 -1.68
N GLU A 193 -10.37 -18.39 -1.42
CA GLU A 193 -10.25 -17.59 -0.20
C GLU A 193 -10.58 -18.38 1.07
N ALA A 194 -11.54 -19.31 0.99
CA ALA A 194 -12.00 -20.06 2.16
C ALA A 194 -11.06 -21.21 2.54
N THR A 195 -10.44 -21.86 1.54
CA THR A 195 -9.70 -23.11 1.73
C THR A 195 -8.20 -23.02 1.41
N GLY A 196 -7.74 -21.94 0.77
CA GLY A 196 -6.38 -21.81 0.26
C GLY A 196 -6.06 -22.70 -0.94
N ARG A 197 -7.03 -23.49 -1.47
CA ARG A 197 -6.82 -24.39 -2.60
C ARG A 197 -6.49 -23.61 -3.87
N LEU A 198 -5.52 -24.13 -4.65
CA LEU A 198 -5.17 -23.56 -5.95
C LEU A 198 -6.35 -23.62 -6.92
N LEU A 199 -6.72 -22.46 -7.46
CA LEU A 199 -7.70 -22.34 -8.54
C LEU A 199 -7.00 -22.34 -9.90
N TRP A 200 -5.96 -21.50 -10.03
CA TRP A 200 -5.09 -21.45 -11.19
C TRP A 200 -3.74 -20.79 -10.83
N ARG A 201 -2.75 -21.00 -11.68
CA ARG A 201 -1.45 -20.31 -11.61
C ARG A 201 -0.99 -19.87 -12.99
N TYR A 202 -0.23 -18.79 -13.02
CA TYR A 202 0.44 -18.28 -14.21
C TYR A 202 1.88 -17.97 -13.91
N ARG A 203 2.80 -18.21 -14.84
CA ARG A 203 4.22 -17.96 -14.64
C ARG A 203 4.76 -17.00 -15.67
N THR A 204 5.48 -15.97 -15.21
CA THR A 204 6.29 -15.03 -15.99
C THR A 204 7.77 -15.42 -15.94
N LYS A 205 8.62 -14.63 -16.57
CA LYS A 205 10.08 -14.86 -16.55
C LYS A 205 10.81 -14.05 -15.47
N GLY A 206 10.14 -13.19 -14.74
CA GLY A 206 10.68 -12.36 -13.68
C GLY A 206 9.76 -12.29 -12.47
N ALA A 207 10.27 -11.87 -11.32
CA ALA A 207 9.55 -11.79 -10.07
C ALA A 207 8.27 -10.93 -10.16
N ILE A 208 7.30 -11.23 -9.29
CA ILE A 208 6.07 -10.46 -9.12
C ILE A 208 6.08 -9.94 -7.67
N HIS A 209 6.62 -8.74 -7.46
CA HIS A 209 6.81 -8.14 -6.14
C HIS A 209 5.59 -7.36 -5.66
N GLY A 210 5.00 -6.56 -6.55
CA GLY A 210 3.91 -5.67 -6.20
C GLY A 210 2.55 -6.37 -6.09
N PRO A 211 1.58 -5.72 -5.46
CA PRO A 211 0.20 -6.19 -5.45
C PRO A 211 -0.38 -6.21 -6.85
N VAL A 212 -1.24 -7.17 -7.11
CA VAL A 212 -2.00 -7.21 -8.36
C VAL A 212 -3.17 -6.22 -8.30
N ALA A 213 -3.58 -5.69 -9.45
CA ALA A 213 -4.82 -4.93 -9.57
C ALA A 213 -5.91 -5.84 -10.15
N VAL A 214 -7.07 -5.91 -9.50
CA VAL A 214 -8.11 -6.89 -9.85
C VAL A 214 -9.48 -6.23 -9.98
N ASN A 215 -10.15 -6.51 -11.09
CA ASN A 215 -11.60 -6.29 -11.24
C ASN A 215 -12.32 -7.63 -11.49
N ASP A 216 -13.61 -7.58 -11.78
CA ASP A 216 -14.40 -8.80 -11.93
C ASP A 216 -14.01 -9.68 -13.15
N GLN A 217 -13.34 -9.09 -14.16
CA GLN A 217 -12.96 -9.75 -15.41
C GLN A 217 -11.47 -10.09 -15.47
N TYR A 218 -10.61 -9.23 -14.93
CA TYR A 218 -9.17 -9.26 -15.15
C TYR A 218 -8.37 -9.17 -13.86
N VAL A 219 -7.20 -9.80 -13.89
CA VAL A 219 -6.10 -9.60 -12.97
C VAL A 219 -4.94 -8.98 -13.73
N PHE A 220 -4.50 -7.82 -13.29
CA PHE A 220 -3.37 -7.10 -13.85
C PHE A 220 -2.21 -7.13 -12.88
N PHE A 221 -1.00 -7.27 -13.40
CA PHE A 221 0.21 -7.23 -12.57
C PHE A 221 1.45 -6.87 -13.38
N GLY A 222 2.45 -6.38 -12.69
CA GLY A 222 3.78 -6.15 -13.22
C GLY A 222 4.70 -7.33 -12.95
N SER A 223 5.71 -7.50 -13.77
CA SER A 223 6.76 -8.49 -13.58
C SER A 223 8.14 -7.89 -13.81
N GLY A 224 9.13 -8.42 -13.08
CA GLY A 224 10.53 -8.10 -13.25
C GLY A 224 11.09 -8.44 -14.65
N ASP A 225 10.33 -9.21 -15.46
CA ASP A 225 10.69 -9.47 -16.86
C ASP A 225 10.40 -8.30 -17.83
N GLY A 226 9.91 -7.18 -17.30
CA GLY A 226 9.66 -5.96 -18.06
C GLY A 226 8.32 -5.96 -18.80
N TYR A 227 7.33 -6.71 -18.32
CA TYR A 227 5.99 -6.71 -18.86
C TYR A 227 4.92 -6.39 -17.81
N ILE A 228 3.89 -5.70 -18.30
CA ILE A 228 2.59 -5.60 -17.65
C ILE A 228 1.71 -6.70 -18.26
N TYR A 229 1.04 -7.46 -17.41
CA TYR A 229 0.19 -8.58 -17.80
C TYR A 229 -1.27 -8.33 -17.44
N ALA A 230 -2.17 -8.85 -18.26
CA ALA A 230 -3.58 -9.01 -17.94
C ALA A 230 -4.02 -10.45 -18.18
N LEU A 231 -4.57 -11.07 -17.16
CA LEU A 231 -5.15 -12.41 -17.22
C LEU A 231 -6.65 -12.35 -16.94
N SER A 232 -7.40 -13.36 -17.40
CA SER A 232 -8.78 -13.53 -16.95
C SER A 232 -8.81 -13.91 -15.46
N ALA A 233 -9.64 -13.25 -14.66
CA ALA A 233 -9.73 -13.48 -13.22
C ALA A 233 -10.24 -14.90 -12.89
N ASP A 234 -11.07 -15.48 -13.74
CA ASP A 234 -11.69 -16.80 -13.53
C ASP A 234 -10.73 -17.98 -13.76
N LYS A 235 -9.89 -17.91 -14.81
CA LYS A 235 -9.08 -19.05 -15.30
C LYS A 235 -7.58 -18.77 -15.43
N GLY A 236 -7.13 -17.53 -15.16
CA GLY A 236 -5.72 -17.15 -15.31
C GLY A 236 -5.22 -17.19 -16.77
N LYS A 237 -6.12 -17.15 -17.77
CA LYS A 237 -5.73 -17.13 -19.17
C LYS A 237 -5.26 -15.73 -19.57
N MET A 238 -4.07 -15.65 -20.20
CA MET A 238 -3.54 -14.39 -20.70
C MET A 238 -4.49 -13.74 -21.71
N LYS A 239 -4.77 -12.46 -21.50
CA LYS A 239 -5.55 -11.62 -22.40
C LYS A 239 -4.66 -10.74 -23.23
N TRP A 240 -3.72 -10.08 -22.56
CA TRP A 240 -2.69 -9.27 -23.22
C TRP A 240 -1.47 -9.12 -22.29
N GLN A 241 -0.36 -8.72 -22.89
CA GLN A 241 0.83 -8.26 -22.19
C GLN A 241 1.39 -7.02 -22.89
N LYS A 242 2.01 -6.12 -22.13
CA LYS A 242 2.61 -4.88 -22.65
C LYS A 242 4.03 -4.75 -22.15
N ARG A 243 4.98 -4.64 -23.08
CA ARG A 243 6.39 -4.45 -22.76
C ARG A 243 6.67 -3.03 -22.27
N THR A 244 7.49 -2.91 -21.24
CA THR A 244 8.13 -1.70 -20.69
C THR A 244 9.64 -1.74 -20.95
N GLY A 245 10.37 -0.73 -20.49
CA GLY A 245 11.83 -0.68 -20.63
C GLY A 245 12.60 -1.46 -19.57
N ALA A 246 11.97 -1.73 -18.41
CA ALA A 246 12.54 -2.48 -17.29
C ALA A 246 11.42 -3.16 -16.48
N GLY A 247 11.76 -3.79 -15.36
CA GLY A 247 10.80 -4.43 -14.45
C GLY A 247 9.67 -3.50 -14.02
N VAL A 248 8.48 -4.05 -13.85
CA VAL A 248 7.28 -3.34 -13.40
C VAL A 248 7.00 -3.77 -11.97
N GLU A 249 7.19 -2.84 -11.03
CA GLU A 249 7.08 -3.12 -9.59
C GLU A 249 5.65 -3.07 -9.07
N SER A 250 4.79 -2.23 -9.68
CA SER A 250 3.40 -2.14 -9.25
C SER A 250 2.46 -1.72 -10.36
N VAL A 251 1.21 -2.12 -10.21
CA VAL A 251 0.09 -1.68 -11.02
C VAL A 251 -1.09 -1.31 -10.13
N VAL A 252 -1.90 -0.34 -10.56
CA VAL A 252 -3.11 0.06 -9.82
C VAL A 252 -4.23 0.40 -10.81
N LEU A 253 -5.46 0.01 -10.47
CA LEU A 253 -6.64 0.46 -11.20
C LEU A 253 -6.92 1.93 -10.89
N ALA A 254 -7.14 2.72 -11.92
CA ALA A 254 -7.50 4.13 -11.85
C ALA A 254 -8.75 4.36 -12.73
N GLY A 255 -9.93 4.19 -12.13
CA GLY A 255 -11.19 4.11 -12.88
C GLY A 255 -11.15 3.00 -13.93
N ASP A 256 -11.43 3.34 -15.19
CA ASP A 256 -11.42 2.40 -16.34
C ASP A 256 -10.02 2.26 -16.97
N SER A 257 -8.98 2.61 -16.24
CA SER A 257 -7.59 2.56 -16.71
C SER A 257 -6.71 1.80 -15.73
N LEU A 258 -5.57 1.36 -16.23
CA LEU A 258 -4.50 0.71 -15.47
C LEU A 258 -3.28 1.62 -15.47
N LEU A 259 -2.85 2.01 -14.29
CA LEU A 259 -1.61 2.74 -14.08
C LEU A 259 -0.52 1.74 -13.69
N ALA A 260 0.67 1.86 -14.28
CA ALA A 260 1.81 1.02 -13.95
C ALA A 260 3.05 1.88 -13.66
N ALA A 261 3.82 1.46 -12.66
CA ALA A 261 5.08 2.04 -12.24
C ALA A 261 6.22 1.09 -12.60
N SER A 262 7.21 1.58 -13.34
CA SER A 262 8.31 0.77 -13.85
C SER A 262 9.68 1.31 -13.43
N LEU A 263 10.64 0.39 -13.30
CA LEU A 263 12.04 0.71 -12.99
C LEU A 263 12.80 1.39 -14.14
N ASP A 264 12.15 1.59 -15.29
CA ASP A 264 12.67 2.40 -16.41
C ASP A 264 12.41 3.90 -16.25
N ASN A 265 12.00 4.32 -15.06
CA ASN A 265 11.62 5.70 -14.70
C ASN A 265 10.33 6.21 -15.39
N PHE A 266 9.54 5.33 -16.02
CA PHE A 266 8.29 5.74 -16.64
C PHE A 266 7.07 5.29 -15.83
N ALA A 267 6.10 6.20 -15.74
CA ALA A 267 4.72 5.87 -15.46
C ALA A 267 3.99 5.58 -16.77
N TYR A 268 3.16 4.55 -16.78
CA TYR A 268 2.37 4.13 -17.93
C TYR A 268 0.89 4.12 -17.57
N LEU A 269 0.06 4.76 -18.37
CA LEU A 269 -1.40 4.58 -18.28
C LEU A 269 -1.88 3.82 -19.52
N LEU A 270 -2.61 2.75 -19.28
CA LEU A 270 -3.23 1.92 -20.31
C LEU A 270 -4.74 1.85 -20.05
N ASN A 271 -5.52 1.63 -21.11
CA ASN A 271 -6.87 1.15 -20.90
C ASN A 271 -6.85 -0.33 -20.48
N LEU A 272 -7.97 -0.87 -20.00
CA LEU A 272 -8.06 -2.26 -19.50
C LEU A 272 -7.83 -3.33 -20.61
N HIS A 273 -7.78 -2.92 -21.88
CA HIS A 273 -7.47 -3.78 -23.04
C HIS A 273 -6.01 -3.69 -23.49
N GLY A 274 -5.13 -3.01 -22.72
CA GLY A 274 -3.70 -2.94 -22.98
C GLY A 274 -3.26 -1.87 -23.99
N LYS A 275 -4.18 -1.00 -24.47
CA LYS A 275 -3.82 0.15 -25.31
C LYS A 275 -3.21 1.23 -24.42
N MET A 276 -2.00 1.65 -24.74
CA MET A 276 -1.35 2.78 -24.06
C MET A 276 -2.12 4.07 -24.33
N LEU A 277 -2.47 4.77 -23.29
CA LEU A 277 -3.08 6.10 -23.33
C LEU A 277 -1.98 7.17 -23.29
N TRP A 278 -1.06 7.03 -22.35
CA TRP A 278 0.16 7.85 -22.27
C TRP A 278 1.28 7.12 -21.50
N LYS A 279 2.50 7.60 -21.65
CA LYS A 279 3.64 7.30 -20.79
C LYS A 279 4.36 8.60 -20.42
N LYS A 280 4.86 8.70 -19.20
CA LYS A 280 5.52 9.89 -18.67
C LYS A 280 6.82 9.51 -17.98
N LEU A 281 7.92 10.18 -18.36
CA LEU A 281 9.20 10.07 -17.68
C LEU A 281 9.13 10.80 -16.34
N LEU A 282 9.59 10.14 -15.28
CA LEU A 282 9.72 10.66 -13.92
C LEU A 282 11.19 10.83 -13.56
N PRO A 283 11.51 11.63 -12.52
CA PRO A 283 12.90 11.95 -12.17
C PRO A 283 13.73 10.76 -11.66
N GLY A 284 13.10 9.63 -11.30
CA GLY A 284 13.78 8.45 -10.79
C GLY A 284 12.95 7.17 -10.97
N ARG A 285 13.53 6.04 -10.56
CA ARG A 285 12.89 4.73 -10.54
C ARG A 285 11.69 4.72 -9.61
N ILE A 286 10.65 3.98 -9.93
CA ILE A 286 9.45 3.88 -9.12
C ILE A 286 9.34 2.45 -8.61
N SER A 287 9.56 2.25 -7.32
CA SER A 287 9.42 0.97 -6.63
C SER A 287 8.15 0.90 -5.78
N ALA A 288 7.69 2.04 -5.27
CA ALA A 288 6.46 2.14 -4.48
C ALA A 288 5.20 2.07 -5.36
N GLN A 289 4.10 1.58 -4.80
CA GLN A 289 2.81 1.64 -5.47
C GLN A 289 2.33 3.09 -5.54
N PRO A 290 1.92 3.58 -6.73
CA PRO A 290 1.37 4.93 -6.86
C PRO A 290 0.07 5.07 -6.07
N LEU A 291 -0.12 6.24 -5.47
CA LEU A 291 -1.36 6.61 -4.80
C LEU A 291 -2.29 7.31 -5.79
N THR A 292 -3.47 6.72 -6.03
CA THR A 292 -4.47 7.31 -6.91
C THR A 292 -5.58 7.97 -6.12
N VAL A 293 -5.92 9.20 -6.49
CA VAL A 293 -7.03 9.97 -5.91
C VAL A 293 -7.80 10.61 -7.05
N GLU A 294 -9.05 10.23 -7.23
CA GLU A 294 -9.92 10.71 -8.30
C GLU A 294 -9.22 10.65 -9.69
N GLN A 295 -8.90 11.79 -10.29
CA GLN A 295 -8.27 11.91 -11.60
C GLN A 295 -6.77 12.19 -11.55
N THR A 296 -6.13 11.90 -10.41
CA THR A 296 -4.70 12.16 -10.20
C THR A 296 -3.99 10.93 -9.62
N ALA A 297 -2.68 10.88 -9.82
CA ALA A 297 -1.82 9.85 -9.24
C ALA A 297 -0.52 10.46 -8.74
N LEU A 298 -0.15 10.15 -7.50
CA LEU A 298 1.11 10.52 -6.88
C LEU A 298 2.12 9.37 -7.03
N PHE A 299 3.29 9.71 -7.51
CA PHE A 299 4.46 8.85 -7.60
C PHE A 299 5.56 9.36 -6.67
N THR A 300 6.27 8.44 -6.02
CA THR A 300 7.43 8.73 -5.17
C THR A 300 8.68 8.10 -5.80
N PRO A 301 9.33 8.80 -6.76
CA PRO A 301 10.52 8.27 -7.41
C PRO A 301 11.70 8.17 -6.44
N LEU A 302 12.45 7.06 -6.50
CA LEU A 302 13.67 6.88 -5.70
C LEU A 302 14.74 7.90 -6.09
N SER A 303 15.52 8.34 -5.11
CA SER A 303 16.60 9.33 -5.26
C SER A 303 16.11 10.68 -5.81
N SER A 304 14.84 11.00 -5.55
CA SER A 304 14.24 12.30 -5.83
C SER A 304 13.80 12.94 -4.50
N SER A 305 13.95 14.26 -4.40
CA SER A 305 13.39 15.02 -3.26
C SER A 305 11.91 15.40 -3.46
N GLU A 306 11.30 14.90 -4.52
CA GLU A 306 9.96 15.29 -4.93
C GLU A 306 9.06 14.09 -5.21
N GLY A 307 7.88 14.10 -4.63
CA GLY A 307 6.75 13.30 -5.08
C GLY A 307 6.07 14.01 -6.26
N VAL A 308 5.85 13.30 -7.35
CA VAL A 308 5.28 13.85 -8.60
C VAL A 308 3.82 13.47 -8.74
N VAL A 309 2.93 14.44 -8.87
CA VAL A 309 1.50 14.22 -9.11
C VAL A 309 1.18 14.43 -10.58
N LEU A 310 0.66 13.38 -11.22
CA LEU A 310 0.21 13.42 -12.62
C LEU A 310 -1.32 13.38 -12.72
N GLY A 311 -1.87 14.14 -13.66
CA GLY A 311 -3.25 13.99 -14.09
C GLY A 311 -3.45 12.70 -14.91
N LEU A 312 -4.46 11.90 -14.59
CA LEU A 312 -4.74 10.64 -15.30
C LEU A 312 -5.20 10.87 -16.74
N LYS A 313 -5.82 12.01 -17.04
CA LYS A 313 -6.34 12.32 -18.37
C LYS A 313 -5.24 12.37 -19.44
N ASP A 314 -4.11 13.02 -19.16
CA ASP A 314 -3.09 13.35 -20.17
C ASP A 314 -1.64 13.15 -19.69
N GLY A 315 -1.44 12.68 -18.46
CA GLY A 315 -0.13 12.48 -17.85
C GLY A 315 0.64 13.78 -17.56
N LYS A 316 -0.03 14.93 -17.58
CA LYS A 316 0.63 16.19 -17.21
C LYS A 316 0.84 16.26 -15.72
N GLN A 317 1.97 16.83 -15.33
CA GLN A 317 2.25 17.12 -13.93
C GLN A 317 1.32 18.26 -13.48
N VAL A 318 0.57 17.99 -12.41
CA VAL A 318 -0.41 18.94 -11.85
C VAL A 318 0.02 19.47 -10.48
N ASN A 319 0.90 18.74 -9.79
CA ASN A 319 1.43 19.14 -8.49
C ASN A 319 2.78 18.47 -8.22
N THR A 320 3.48 18.96 -7.18
CA THR A 320 4.72 18.40 -6.65
C THR A 320 4.68 18.46 -5.12
N LEU A 321 5.08 17.37 -4.47
CA LEU A 321 5.24 17.31 -3.02
C LEU A 321 6.74 17.32 -2.71
N THR A 322 7.26 18.47 -2.30
CA THR A 322 8.70 18.64 -2.02
C THR A 322 9.01 18.15 -0.60
N ALA A 323 9.74 17.05 -0.50
CA ALA A 323 10.10 16.43 0.78
C ALA A 323 11.26 17.16 1.49
N GLY A 324 12.13 17.85 0.73
CA GLY A 324 13.33 18.51 1.24
C GLY A 324 14.50 17.55 1.51
N GLU A 325 14.31 16.27 1.30
CA GLU A 325 15.29 15.19 1.38
C GLU A 325 14.98 14.10 0.35
N GLU A 326 15.91 13.23 0.04
CA GLU A 326 15.69 12.16 -0.95
C GLU A 326 14.66 11.15 -0.48
N LEU A 327 13.78 10.76 -1.40
CA LEU A 327 12.84 9.67 -1.20
C LEU A 327 13.55 8.36 -1.55
N THR A 328 14.02 7.63 -0.54
CA THR A 328 14.76 6.38 -0.71
C THR A 328 13.94 5.15 -0.33
N SER A 329 12.79 5.38 0.31
CA SER A 329 11.92 4.32 0.78
C SER A 329 11.07 3.71 -0.35
N SER A 330 10.96 2.38 -0.34
CA SER A 330 10.02 1.63 -1.19
C SER A 330 8.59 1.59 -0.61
N ALA A 331 8.37 2.17 0.56
CA ALA A 331 7.04 2.26 1.16
C ALA A 331 6.10 3.11 0.31
N SER A 332 4.89 2.63 0.12
CA SER A 332 3.87 3.34 -0.66
C SER A 332 3.33 4.55 0.08
N PRO A 333 3.07 5.68 -0.61
CA PRO A 333 2.36 6.80 -0.01
C PRO A 333 0.95 6.40 0.40
N ILE A 334 0.46 6.94 1.50
CA ILE A 334 -0.88 6.67 2.02
C ILE A 334 -1.65 7.97 2.27
N ILE A 335 -2.97 7.88 2.35
CA ILE A 335 -3.82 8.99 2.78
C ILE A 335 -4.43 8.65 4.12
N VAL A 336 -4.33 9.58 5.06
CA VAL A 336 -4.97 9.50 6.36
C VAL A 336 -5.71 10.80 6.64
N GLY A 337 -7.02 10.72 6.70
CA GLY A 337 -7.87 11.91 6.78
C GLY A 337 -7.70 12.83 5.56
N ASP A 338 -7.23 14.05 5.79
CA ASP A 338 -6.97 15.08 4.77
C ASP A 338 -5.48 15.23 4.42
N ALA A 339 -4.65 14.31 4.88
CA ALA A 339 -3.20 14.37 4.67
C ALA A 339 -2.68 13.21 3.80
N VAL A 340 -1.71 13.53 2.95
CA VAL A 340 -0.88 12.57 2.23
C VAL A 340 0.37 12.32 3.05
N ILE A 341 0.65 11.07 3.37
CA ILE A 341 1.82 10.66 4.13
C ILE A 341 2.85 10.06 3.19
N LEU A 342 4.02 10.63 3.16
CA LEU A 342 5.20 10.08 2.49
C LEU A 342 6.16 9.50 3.52
N THR A 343 6.71 8.33 3.19
CA THR A 343 7.83 7.74 3.94
C THR A 343 9.14 8.19 3.31
N THR A 344 10.04 8.73 4.13
CA THR A 344 11.39 9.12 3.74
C THR A 344 12.40 8.21 4.43
N GLU A 345 13.69 8.39 4.16
CA GLU A 345 14.76 7.68 4.87
C GLU A 345 14.74 7.98 6.38
N HIS A 346 14.40 9.22 6.74
CA HIS A 346 14.48 9.73 8.12
C HIS A 346 13.12 9.82 8.82
N GLY A 347 12.05 9.25 8.24
CA GLY A 347 10.76 9.25 8.92
C GLY A 347 9.55 9.42 8.02
N LEU A 348 8.56 10.18 8.49
CA LEU A 348 7.33 10.47 7.76
C LEU A 348 7.15 11.96 7.56
N LEU A 349 6.58 12.31 6.42
CA LEU A 349 6.10 13.66 6.10
C LEU A 349 4.60 13.61 5.85
N ALA A 350 3.84 14.46 6.53
CA ALA A 350 2.43 14.65 6.24
C ALA A 350 2.23 15.94 5.45
N PHE A 351 1.72 15.80 4.25
CA PHE A 351 1.35 16.91 3.39
C PHE A 351 -0.15 17.13 3.45
N ALA A 352 -0.55 18.37 3.68
CA ALA A 352 -1.95 18.76 3.69
C ALA A 352 -2.14 20.16 3.11
N ARG A 353 -3.39 20.53 2.85
CA ARG A 353 -3.70 21.89 2.43
C ARG A 353 -3.22 22.89 3.47
N PRO A 354 -2.65 24.03 3.06
CA PRO A 354 -2.33 25.10 3.98
C PRO A 354 -3.58 25.50 4.76
N THR A 355 -3.47 25.59 6.08
CA THR A 355 -4.53 26.23 6.88
C THR A 355 -4.57 27.70 6.51
N GLU A 356 -5.70 28.19 6.00
CA GLU A 356 -5.87 29.64 5.84
C GLU A 356 -5.62 30.29 7.20
N SER A 357 -4.57 31.11 7.28
CA SER A 357 -4.41 32.03 8.39
C SER A 357 -5.58 32.99 8.31
N ILE A 358 -6.56 32.86 9.21
CA ILE A 358 -7.56 33.90 9.41
C ILE A 358 -6.76 35.15 9.79
N SER A 359 -6.53 36.01 8.80
CA SER A 359 -5.94 37.33 9.08
C SER A 359 -6.88 38.05 10.03
N LYS A 360 -6.49 38.16 11.29
CA LYS A 360 -7.07 39.09 12.24
C LYS A 360 -6.68 40.52 11.83
N ASP A 361 -7.22 40.97 10.73
CA ASP A 361 -7.16 42.37 10.33
C ASP A 361 -8.54 42.79 9.80
N GLN A 362 -9.49 42.86 10.72
CA GLN A 362 -10.55 43.84 10.66
C GLN A 362 -10.53 44.58 11.99
N ARG A 363 -9.61 45.54 12.10
CA ARG A 363 -9.78 46.66 13.02
C ARG A 363 -10.22 47.85 12.20
N TYR A 364 -11.37 48.34 12.64
CA TYR A 364 -12.00 49.64 12.39
C TYR A 364 -12.85 49.78 11.17
#